data_7c22c099e7a8a3e7325d493ac108c5ed
#
_entry.id   7c22c099e7a8a3e7325d493ac108c5ed
#
_cell.length_a   1.000
_cell.length_b   1.000
_cell.length_c   1.000
_cell.angle_alpha   90.00
_cell.angle_beta   90.00
_cell.angle_gamma   90.00
#
_symmetry.space_group_name_H-M   'P 1'
#
loop_
_entity.id
_entity.type
_entity.pdbx_description
1 polymer ?
#
loop_
_entity_poly.entity_id
_entity_poly.type
_entity_poly.pdbx_seq_one_letter_code
_entity_poly.pdbx_strand_id
1 'polypeptide(L)'
;MKRGIACFLKTRFRGNRLQTMLVLGVWLLSILACSQGYVSDYDLTATALFPAGGSGGGAAEPEATALPSLQPAGGGLDNPVAVGTPGEARFTPSQPIFTPLPTRSTPLPPILYYTQAGDTLPAVAVRFGVLPEEITCPEAVPQTGLINAGKLLIIPNRLEQTGPAELLLPDSEIVFSPSALDFDLKGTIQQAGGYLSTYREYLADGWKSSDEVIYKVAVENSINPRLLLALVEYQAHWVYGQPRNLAEVDYPLGMINFEKKGLYKQLSWAVQQLSIGYYGWRNGILTEVQFSDGSRVRLAPGLNAGSVALQYLFSRLYPQILWNGVLGGEEGFIKLYEKMYGNPWMRAQAVEPLLPVNLTQPELILPFLPGRVWSFTGGPHSAWGPDGARAALDFAPASVETGCEISDDWATAVAAGLVVRTDTGVVVLDLDGDGYEQTGWAILYLHVASKNRVSVGTWVQQGDLIGHPSCEGGTSTGTHIHIARKYNGEWVLADGPLPFVLDGWRAVAGKNPYEGSLVKDGQVINACTCGSFETRISRLNGGN
;
A
#
# COMPACT_ATOMS: atom_id res chain seq x y z
N MET A 1 -80.08 -14.64 -0.63
CA MET A 1 -80.95 -13.73 0.18
C MET A 1 -80.12 -12.57 0.68
N LYS A 2 -80.54 -11.38 0.25
CA LYS A 2 -80.53 -10.04 0.88
C LYS A 2 -79.22 -9.54 1.54
N ARG A 3 -78.60 -8.51 0.91
CA ARG A 3 -78.72 -7.04 1.16
C ARG A 3 -78.07 -6.65 2.48
N GLY A 4 -77.20 -5.76 2.60
CA GLY A 4 -76.84 -4.41 2.09
C GLY A 4 -76.06 -3.78 3.23
N ILE A 5 -75.35 -2.75 3.25
CA ILE A 5 -75.58 -1.36 2.86
C ILE A 5 -74.19 -0.68 2.92
N ALA A 6 -73.91 0.13 1.92
CA ALA A 6 -72.79 1.06 1.87
C ALA A 6 -73.02 2.27 2.81
N CYS A 7 -71.98 2.81 3.41
CA CYS A 7 -71.99 4.15 3.95
C CYS A 7 -70.77 4.95 3.45
N PHE A 8 -71.06 5.93 2.61
CA PHE A 8 -70.20 6.95 2.07
C PHE A 8 -69.88 7.99 3.15
N LEU A 9 -68.61 8.31 3.30
CA LEU A 9 -68.22 9.62 3.84
C LEU A 9 -67.24 10.27 2.87
N LYS A 10 -67.79 11.17 2.06
CA LYS A 10 -67.06 12.18 1.29
C LYS A 10 -66.60 13.28 2.24
N THR A 11 -65.33 13.33 2.59
CA THR A 11 -64.72 14.56 3.12
C THR A 11 -64.06 15.31 1.98
N ARG A 12 -64.62 16.45 1.62
CA ARG A 12 -64.10 17.46 0.71
C ARG A 12 -62.92 18.17 1.40
N PHE A 13 -61.70 17.85 1.03
CA PHE A 13 -60.55 18.72 1.32
C PHE A 13 -60.50 19.85 0.31
N ARG A 14 -60.86 21.03 0.73
CA ARG A 14 -60.56 22.31 0.05
C ARG A 14 -59.13 22.67 0.48
N GLY A 15 -58.09 22.10 -0.19
CA GLY A 15 -56.73 22.48 0.02
C GLY A 15 -56.42 23.84 -0.57
N ASN A 16 -55.92 24.73 0.25
CA ASN A 16 -55.49 26.07 -0.12
C ASN A 16 -54.30 25.95 -1.08
N ARG A 17 -54.44 26.40 -2.34
CA ARG A 17 -53.42 26.34 -3.40
C ARG A 17 -52.07 26.89 -2.96
N LEU A 18 -52.08 27.81 -1.97
CA LEU A 18 -50.88 28.40 -1.39
C LEU A 18 -50.04 27.37 -0.56
N GLN A 19 -50.71 26.49 0.20
CA GLN A 19 -50.03 25.45 0.98
C GLN A 19 -49.41 24.35 0.09
N THR A 20 -50.09 24.01 -1.02
CA THR A 20 -49.55 23.02 -1.97
C THR A 20 -48.34 23.57 -2.73
N MET A 21 -48.33 24.86 -3.07
CA MET A 21 -47.16 25.51 -3.68
C MET A 21 -45.99 25.64 -2.70
N LEU A 22 -46.24 25.87 -1.40
CA LEU A 22 -45.19 25.95 -0.38
C LEU A 22 -44.52 24.59 -0.14
N VAL A 23 -45.29 23.49 -0.09
CA VAL A 23 -44.76 22.13 0.06
C VAL A 23 -43.99 21.72 -1.18
N LEU A 24 -44.46 22.03 -2.40
CA LEU A 24 -43.72 21.78 -3.64
C LEU A 24 -42.45 22.63 -3.75
N GLY A 25 -42.47 23.88 -3.28
CA GLY A 25 -41.30 24.75 -3.23
C GLY A 25 -40.20 24.25 -2.28
N VAL A 26 -40.58 23.76 -1.09
CA VAL A 26 -39.64 23.16 -0.11
C VAL A 26 -39.07 21.86 -0.65
N TRP A 27 -39.85 21.04 -1.36
CA TRP A 27 -39.40 19.80 -1.99
C TRP A 27 -38.41 20.06 -3.15
N LEU A 28 -38.68 21.07 -3.97
CA LEU A 28 -37.77 21.48 -5.05
C LEU A 28 -36.46 22.10 -4.52
N LEU A 29 -36.51 22.85 -3.42
CA LEU A 29 -35.32 23.39 -2.76
C LEU A 29 -34.46 22.28 -2.10
N SER A 30 -35.07 21.23 -1.55
CA SER A 30 -34.33 20.08 -1.02
C SER A 30 -33.66 19.22 -2.11
N ILE A 31 -34.24 19.16 -3.32
CA ILE A 31 -33.61 18.45 -4.46
C ILE A 31 -32.43 19.25 -5.03
N LEU A 32 -32.46 20.56 -5.01
CA LEU A 32 -31.34 21.40 -5.46
C LEU A 32 -30.18 21.47 -4.44
N ALA A 33 -30.42 21.21 -3.16
CA ALA A 33 -29.39 21.15 -2.14
C ALA A 33 -28.54 19.85 -2.17
N CYS A 34 -28.98 18.81 -2.89
CA CYS A 34 -28.29 17.53 -3.02
C CYS A 34 -27.39 17.40 -4.26
N SER A 35 -27.19 18.49 -5.03
CA SER A 35 -26.36 18.45 -6.25
C SER A 35 -24.96 19.08 -6.10
N GLN A 36 -24.53 19.42 -4.87
CA GLN A 36 -23.13 19.73 -4.64
C GLN A 36 -22.37 18.42 -4.57
N GLY A 37 -21.50 18.19 -5.56
CA GLY A 37 -20.60 17.05 -5.58
C GLY A 37 -19.83 16.97 -4.26
N TYR A 38 -19.85 15.81 -3.65
CA TYR A 38 -19.09 15.53 -2.44
C TYR A 38 -17.60 15.61 -2.79
N VAL A 39 -16.92 16.60 -2.22
CA VAL A 39 -15.45 16.71 -2.29
C VAL A 39 -14.92 15.99 -1.07
N SER A 40 -14.13 14.94 -1.24
CA SER A 40 -13.53 14.20 -0.14
C SER A 40 -12.48 15.06 0.57
N ASP A 41 -12.19 14.79 1.86
CA ASP A 41 -11.10 15.47 2.56
C ASP A 41 -9.75 15.25 1.86
N TYR A 42 -9.64 14.20 1.08
CA TYR A 42 -8.48 13.91 0.21
C TYR A 42 -8.39 14.94 -0.93
N ASP A 43 -9.50 15.27 -1.56
CA ASP A 43 -9.57 16.31 -2.60
C ASP A 43 -9.32 17.71 -2.02
N LEU A 44 -9.80 17.98 -0.79
CA LEU A 44 -9.54 19.24 -0.08
C LEU A 44 -8.06 19.37 0.31
N THR A 45 -7.41 18.28 0.72
CA THR A 45 -5.98 18.27 1.07
C THR A 45 -5.12 18.45 -0.17
N ALA A 46 -5.47 17.80 -1.29
CA ALA A 46 -4.78 17.96 -2.56
C ALA A 46 -4.92 19.40 -3.10
N THR A 47 -6.12 19.99 -2.99
CA THR A 47 -6.38 21.37 -3.43
C THR A 47 -5.68 22.41 -2.55
N ALA A 48 -5.52 22.15 -1.25
CA ALA A 48 -4.78 23.02 -0.32
C ALA A 48 -3.27 23.00 -0.53
N LEU A 49 -2.72 21.86 -1.02
CA LEU A 49 -1.30 21.73 -1.33
C LEU A 49 -0.93 22.28 -2.72
N PHE A 50 -1.89 22.38 -3.65
CA PHE A 50 -1.68 22.86 -5.01
C PHE A 50 -2.85 23.74 -5.47
N PRO A 51 -2.88 25.05 -5.12
CA PRO A 51 -3.94 25.92 -5.59
C PRO A 51 -3.85 26.03 -7.13
N ALA A 52 -4.94 25.66 -7.80
CA ALA A 52 -5.07 25.80 -9.24
C ALA A 52 -4.89 27.26 -9.63
N GLY A 53 -3.94 27.55 -10.51
CA GLY A 53 -3.70 28.87 -11.04
C GLY A 53 -4.89 29.37 -11.84
N GLY A 54 -5.70 30.24 -11.24
CA GLY A 54 -6.79 30.93 -11.90
C GLY A 54 -6.24 32.08 -12.75
N SER A 55 -6.55 32.05 -14.04
CA SER A 55 -6.27 33.14 -14.97
C SER A 55 -7.27 34.29 -14.77
N GLY A 56 -6.72 35.50 -14.61
CA GLY A 56 -7.33 36.71 -15.12
C GLY A 56 -8.15 37.60 -14.19
N GLY A 57 -7.65 38.79 -13.91
CA GLY A 57 -8.43 39.95 -13.46
C GLY A 57 -7.63 40.85 -12.51
N GLY A 58 -7.02 41.90 -13.03
CA GLY A 58 -6.18 42.81 -12.28
C GLY A 58 -6.94 43.66 -11.27
N ALA A 59 -6.26 43.96 -10.16
CA ALA A 59 -6.38 45.22 -9.40
C ALA A 59 -5.26 45.28 -8.35
N ALA A 60 -4.48 46.38 -8.43
CA ALA A 60 -3.77 47.11 -7.39
C ALA A 60 -2.80 46.38 -6.45
N GLU A 61 -1.52 46.64 -6.63
CA GLU A 61 -0.44 46.47 -5.67
C GLU A 61 -0.69 47.28 -4.37
N PRO A 62 -0.29 46.76 -3.22
CA PRO A 62 0.24 47.60 -2.15
C PRO A 62 1.74 47.45 -1.97
N GLU A 63 2.38 48.63 -1.74
CA GLU A 63 3.78 48.86 -1.60
C GLU A 63 4.56 47.91 -0.68
N ALA A 64 5.73 47.51 -1.17
CA ALA A 64 6.71 46.75 -0.41
C ALA A 64 7.47 47.67 0.58
N THR A 65 7.37 47.37 1.84
CA THR A 65 8.25 47.93 2.88
C THR A 65 9.54 47.14 2.93
N ALA A 66 10.65 47.82 2.65
CA ALA A 66 12.01 47.29 2.63
C ALA A 66 12.50 46.91 4.01
N LEU A 67 13.09 45.71 4.14
CA LEU A 67 13.92 45.30 5.27
C LEU A 67 15.41 45.60 4.97
N PRO A 68 16.19 45.96 5.98
CA PRO A 68 17.54 46.50 5.78
C PRO A 68 18.57 45.42 5.40
N SER A 69 19.46 45.77 4.47
CA SER A 69 20.59 44.96 4.04
C SER A 69 21.70 44.93 5.11
N LEU A 70 22.18 43.74 5.44
CA LEU A 70 23.45 43.55 6.14
C LEU A 70 24.59 43.38 5.11
N GLN A 71 25.55 44.26 5.14
CA GLN A 71 26.79 44.19 4.37
C GLN A 71 27.73 43.10 4.92
N PRO A 72 28.50 42.40 4.07
CA PRO A 72 29.53 41.49 4.53
C PRO A 72 30.85 42.24 4.82
N ALA A 73 31.41 41.92 5.99
CA ALA A 73 32.76 42.33 6.34
C ALA A 73 33.79 41.47 5.56
N GLY A 74 34.71 42.11 4.88
CA GLY A 74 35.79 41.49 4.16
C GLY A 74 36.92 40.99 5.05
N GLY A 75 37.53 39.89 4.64
CA GLY A 75 38.78 39.36 5.15
C GLY A 75 39.30 38.30 4.19
N GLY A 76 40.23 38.73 3.32
CA GLY A 76 40.90 37.81 2.43
C GLY A 76 41.96 36.97 3.12
N LEU A 77 42.24 35.82 2.57
CA LEU A 77 43.55 35.16 2.52
C LEU A 77 43.53 34.05 1.45
N ASP A 78 44.41 34.19 0.51
CA ASP A 78 44.71 33.24 -0.57
C ASP A 78 45.21 31.91 -0.03
N ASN A 79 44.66 30.79 -0.57
CA ASN A 79 45.39 29.53 -0.67
C ASN A 79 44.87 28.74 -1.90
N PRO A 80 45.77 28.15 -2.68
CA PRO A 80 45.40 27.46 -3.91
C PRO A 80 44.68 26.15 -3.62
N VAL A 81 43.48 26.02 -4.19
CA VAL A 81 42.71 24.77 -4.16
C VAL A 81 43.37 23.77 -5.09
N ALA A 82 43.88 22.68 -4.52
CA ALA A 82 44.28 21.49 -5.26
C ALA A 82 43.06 20.90 -5.95
N VAL A 83 43.15 20.73 -7.26
CA VAL A 83 42.16 19.98 -8.06
C VAL A 83 42.26 18.49 -7.65
N GLY A 84 41.40 18.06 -6.74
CA GLY A 84 41.20 16.65 -6.40
C GLY A 84 40.44 15.98 -7.53
N THR A 85 40.94 14.85 -8.00
CA THR A 85 40.28 13.87 -8.85
C THR A 85 38.86 13.58 -8.31
N PRO A 86 37.83 13.39 -9.17
CA PRO A 86 36.49 13.03 -8.73
C PRO A 86 36.54 11.66 -8.02
N GLY A 87 36.46 11.68 -6.69
CA GLY A 87 36.28 10.47 -5.91
C GLY A 87 34.90 9.90 -6.24
N GLU A 88 34.86 8.60 -6.52
CA GLU A 88 33.61 7.84 -6.66
C GLU A 88 32.67 8.18 -5.50
N ALA A 89 31.59 8.89 -5.80
CA ALA A 89 30.50 9.09 -4.86
C ALA A 89 29.87 7.73 -4.59
N ARG A 90 30.28 7.07 -3.53
CA ARG A 90 29.57 5.90 -2.98
C ARG A 90 28.25 6.41 -2.43
N PHE A 91 27.20 6.31 -3.23
CA PHE A 91 25.83 6.45 -2.73
C PHE A 91 25.52 5.28 -1.81
N THR A 92 25.61 5.50 -0.52
CA THR A 92 25.01 4.62 0.49
C THR A 92 23.49 4.81 0.38
N PRO A 93 22.68 3.73 0.27
CA PRO A 93 21.23 3.84 0.37
C PRO A 93 20.88 4.63 1.64
N SER A 94 19.97 5.59 1.55
CA SER A 94 19.52 6.35 2.72
C SER A 94 18.68 5.43 3.62
N GLN A 95 19.35 4.58 4.37
CA GLN A 95 18.75 3.89 5.51
C GLN A 95 18.32 4.96 6.52
N PRO A 96 17.15 4.82 7.17
CA PRO A 96 16.80 5.75 8.25
C PRO A 96 17.96 5.80 9.24
N ILE A 97 18.38 7.02 9.61
CA ILE A 97 19.44 7.21 10.61
C ILE A 97 18.88 6.66 11.93
N PHE A 98 19.28 5.44 12.25
CA PHE A 98 18.86 4.78 13.46
C PHE A 98 19.87 5.08 14.57
N THR A 99 19.39 5.60 15.69
CA THR A 99 20.21 5.75 16.89
C THR A 99 20.02 4.50 17.76
N PRO A 100 21.08 3.71 17.99
CA PRO A 100 20.98 2.52 18.82
C PRO A 100 20.61 2.88 20.26
N LEU A 101 19.99 1.95 20.95
CA LEU A 101 19.69 2.10 22.38
C LEU A 101 21.02 2.19 23.18
N PRO A 102 21.05 2.93 24.29
CA PRO A 102 22.23 3.08 25.12
C PRO A 102 22.69 1.72 25.66
N THR A 103 23.99 1.55 25.79
CA THR A 103 24.56 0.36 26.44
C THR A 103 24.18 0.35 27.92
N ARG A 104 23.69 -0.78 28.40
CA ARG A 104 23.31 -0.95 29.82
C ARG A 104 24.53 -0.89 30.72
N SER A 105 24.38 -0.30 31.89
CA SER A 105 25.42 -0.26 32.93
C SER A 105 25.76 -1.66 33.46
N THR A 106 24.79 -2.58 33.48
CA THR A 106 24.99 -4.00 33.80
C THR A 106 24.75 -4.83 32.54
N PRO A 107 25.77 -5.48 31.98
CA PRO A 107 25.60 -6.32 30.79
C PRO A 107 24.66 -7.49 31.09
N LEU A 108 23.66 -7.69 30.22
CA LEU A 108 22.86 -8.91 30.19
C LEU A 108 23.51 -9.92 29.22
N PRO A 109 23.24 -11.21 29.38
CA PRO A 109 23.64 -12.20 28.40
C PRO A 109 23.16 -11.79 26.98
N PRO A 110 23.98 -12.03 25.95
CA PRO A 110 23.55 -11.72 24.58
C PRO A 110 22.34 -12.55 24.18
N ILE A 111 21.55 -12.01 23.28
CA ILE A 111 20.40 -12.70 22.69
C ILE A 111 20.90 -13.58 21.55
N LEU A 112 20.53 -14.86 21.59
CA LEU A 112 20.75 -15.80 20.48
C LEU A 112 19.50 -15.73 19.58
N TYR A 113 19.64 -15.12 18.42
CA TYR A 113 18.55 -14.94 17.47
C TYR A 113 18.81 -15.80 16.23
N TYR A 114 17.82 -16.60 15.88
CA TYR A 114 17.81 -17.34 14.62
C TYR A 114 17.01 -16.54 13.59
N THR A 115 17.65 -16.18 12.49
CA THR A 115 17.04 -15.35 11.43
C THR A 115 15.80 -15.99 10.86
N GLN A 116 14.85 -15.15 10.47
CA GLN A 116 13.60 -15.51 9.80
C GLN A 116 13.68 -15.18 8.31
N ALA A 117 12.77 -15.76 7.52
CA ALA A 117 12.65 -15.44 6.10
C ALA A 117 12.37 -13.93 5.90
N GLY A 118 13.09 -13.32 4.96
CA GLY A 118 12.98 -11.89 4.70
C GLY A 118 13.81 -10.98 5.62
N ASP A 119 14.57 -11.54 6.57
CA ASP A 119 15.49 -10.77 7.40
C ASP A 119 16.64 -10.18 6.59
N THR A 120 16.99 -8.94 6.95
CA THR A 120 18.23 -8.28 6.54
C THR A 120 18.99 -7.83 7.79
N LEU A 121 20.31 -7.77 7.71
CA LEU A 121 21.12 -7.38 8.88
C LEU A 121 20.74 -5.99 9.42
N PRO A 122 20.50 -4.96 8.58
CA PRO A 122 20.05 -3.66 9.06
C PRO A 122 18.70 -3.70 9.77
N ALA A 123 17.69 -4.41 9.23
CA ALA A 123 16.37 -4.51 9.85
C ALA A 123 16.42 -5.23 11.21
N VAL A 124 17.18 -6.32 11.30
CA VAL A 124 17.40 -7.04 12.57
C VAL A 124 18.08 -6.12 13.59
N ALA A 125 19.13 -5.40 13.19
CA ALA A 125 19.83 -4.48 14.09
C ALA A 125 18.88 -3.43 14.69
N VAL A 126 18.02 -2.82 13.88
CA VAL A 126 17.01 -1.84 14.32
C VAL A 126 16.02 -2.47 15.32
N ARG A 127 15.51 -3.67 15.03
CA ARG A 127 14.58 -4.38 15.92
C ARG A 127 15.18 -4.62 17.30
N PHE A 128 16.46 -4.99 17.36
CA PHE A 128 17.17 -5.25 18.61
C PHE A 128 17.79 -3.98 19.25
N GLY A 129 17.71 -2.83 18.58
CA GLY A 129 18.24 -1.57 19.11
C GLY A 129 19.76 -1.49 19.12
N VAL A 130 20.43 -2.15 18.20
CA VAL A 130 21.89 -2.22 18.06
C VAL A 130 22.32 -1.76 16.67
N LEU A 131 23.61 -1.51 16.47
CA LEU A 131 24.17 -1.29 15.14
C LEU A 131 24.46 -2.64 14.45
N PRO A 132 24.40 -2.73 13.11
CA PRO A 132 24.70 -3.95 12.38
C PRO A 132 26.07 -4.54 12.71
N GLU A 133 27.09 -3.70 12.89
CA GLU A 133 28.47 -4.06 13.24
C GLU A 133 28.63 -4.60 14.67
N GLU A 134 27.65 -4.44 15.54
CA GLU A 134 27.63 -5.00 16.90
C GLU A 134 27.08 -6.43 16.94
N ILE A 135 26.46 -6.88 15.85
CA ILE A 135 25.94 -8.24 15.71
C ILE A 135 27.08 -9.16 15.30
N THR A 136 27.30 -10.22 16.06
CA THR A 136 28.28 -11.23 15.73
C THR A 136 27.61 -12.47 15.17
N CYS A 137 28.23 -13.09 14.17
CA CYS A 137 27.69 -14.24 13.45
C CYS A 137 28.76 -15.33 13.42
N PRO A 138 28.49 -16.58 13.86
CA PRO A 138 29.43 -17.70 13.71
C PRO A 138 29.70 -18.00 12.22
N GLU A 139 28.73 -17.80 11.36
CA GLU A 139 28.86 -17.94 9.92
C GLU A 139 28.65 -16.56 9.26
N ALA A 140 29.36 -16.28 8.18
CA ALA A 140 29.24 -15.02 7.47
C ALA A 140 27.80 -14.82 6.93
N VAL A 141 27.23 -13.63 7.14
CA VAL A 141 25.96 -13.20 6.60
C VAL A 141 26.15 -11.99 5.68
N PRO A 142 25.30 -11.81 4.65
CA PRO A 142 25.39 -10.63 3.79
C PRO A 142 25.16 -9.35 4.60
N GLN A 143 25.96 -8.33 4.35
CA GLN A 143 25.79 -6.99 4.94
C GLN A 143 24.56 -6.28 4.36
N THR A 144 24.27 -6.54 3.10
CA THR A 144 23.09 -6.09 2.35
C THR A 144 22.47 -7.31 1.68
N GLY A 145 21.14 -7.30 1.55
CA GLY A 145 20.43 -8.45 0.98
C GLY A 145 19.76 -9.32 2.04
N LEU A 146 19.08 -10.36 1.57
CA LEU A 146 18.34 -11.30 2.42
C LEU A 146 19.31 -12.25 3.13
N ILE A 147 19.03 -12.54 4.39
CA ILE A 147 19.76 -13.55 5.18
C ILE A 147 18.98 -14.87 5.11
N ASN A 148 19.69 -16.00 5.01
CA ASN A 148 19.09 -17.32 5.11
C ASN A 148 18.35 -17.47 6.44
N ALA A 149 17.14 -17.97 6.43
CA ALA A 149 16.43 -18.34 7.65
C ALA A 149 17.20 -19.38 8.46
N GLY A 150 17.15 -19.29 9.78
CA GLY A 150 17.83 -20.21 10.70
C GLY A 150 19.32 -19.92 10.94
N LYS A 151 19.88 -18.81 10.44
CA LYS A 151 21.25 -18.39 10.78
C LYS A 151 21.29 -17.80 12.18
N LEU A 152 22.28 -18.24 12.98
CA LEU A 152 22.47 -17.73 14.33
C LEU A 152 23.15 -16.35 14.28
N LEU A 153 22.48 -15.37 14.90
CA LEU A 153 23.03 -14.06 15.22
C LEU A 153 23.17 -13.93 16.74
N ILE A 154 24.29 -13.42 17.21
CA ILE A 154 24.57 -13.15 18.62
C ILE A 154 24.50 -11.64 18.79
N ILE A 155 23.49 -11.17 19.51
CA ILE A 155 23.08 -9.76 19.54
C ILE A 155 23.20 -9.21 20.97
N PRO A 156 23.84 -8.04 21.19
CA PRO A 156 23.88 -7.41 22.50
C PRO A 156 22.47 -7.15 23.03
N ASN A 157 22.19 -7.53 24.27
CA ASN A 157 20.89 -7.34 24.91
C ASN A 157 20.77 -5.93 25.50
N ARG A 158 20.09 -5.03 24.76
CA ARG A 158 19.82 -3.64 25.17
C ARG A 158 18.35 -3.36 25.48
N LEU A 159 17.47 -4.32 25.15
CA LEU A 159 16.04 -4.13 25.33
C LEU A 159 15.67 -4.26 26.83
N GLU A 160 14.76 -3.38 27.27
CA GLU A 160 14.25 -3.42 28.66
C GLU A 160 12.96 -4.24 28.71
N GLN A 161 11.90 -3.69 28.15
CA GLN A 161 10.59 -4.32 28.14
C GLN A 161 10.02 -4.29 26.72
N THR A 162 9.44 -5.39 26.29
CA THR A 162 8.77 -5.52 25.01
C THR A 162 7.35 -6.03 25.20
N GLY A 163 6.52 -5.86 24.20
CA GLY A 163 5.22 -6.49 24.09
C GLY A 163 5.32 -8.01 23.96
N PRO A 164 4.17 -8.67 23.66
CA PRO A 164 4.11 -10.12 23.48
C PRO A 164 5.07 -10.60 22.38
N ALA A 165 5.76 -11.69 22.66
CA ALA A 165 6.69 -12.33 21.74
C ALA A 165 6.09 -13.56 21.04
N GLU A 166 4.81 -13.86 21.28
CA GLU A 166 4.10 -14.96 20.67
C GLU A 166 3.88 -14.72 19.17
N LEU A 167 4.20 -15.72 18.35
CA LEU A 167 3.92 -15.69 16.93
C LEU A 167 2.44 -15.95 16.69
N LEU A 168 1.78 -15.05 16.00
CA LEU A 168 0.33 -15.06 15.81
C LEU A 168 -0.08 -15.80 14.52
N LEU A 169 0.38 -15.29 13.37
CA LEU A 169 0.16 -15.92 12.07
C LEU A 169 1.47 -15.92 11.26
N PRO A 170 1.70 -16.94 10.42
CA PRO A 170 2.80 -16.93 9.47
C PRO A 170 2.60 -15.84 8.41
N ASP A 171 3.68 -15.43 7.76
CA ASP A 171 3.68 -14.36 6.77
C ASP A 171 2.79 -14.66 5.57
N SER A 172 2.74 -15.92 5.15
CA SER A 172 1.89 -16.44 4.07
C SER A 172 0.40 -16.36 4.34
N GLU A 173 -0.02 -16.21 5.58
CA GLU A 173 -1.43 -16.03 5.94
C GLU A 173 -1.83 -14.55 6.04
N ILE A 174 -0.88 -13.63 5.91
CA ILE A 174 -1.15 -12.20 5.81
C ILE A 174 -1.22 -11.77 4.35
N VAL A 175 -0.18 -12.05 3.56
CA VAL A 175 -0.18 -11.71 2.14
C VAL A 175 -1.00 -12.71 1.33
N PHE A 176 -1.54 -12.30 0.18
CA PHE A 176 -2.23 -13.21 -0.74
C PHE A 176 -1.20 -14.10 -1.45
N SER A 177 -0.70 -15.05 -0.71
CA SER A 177 0.36 -15.98 -1.10
C SER A 177 -0.20 -17.25 -1.74
N PRO A 178 0.64 -18.16 -2.24
CA PRO A 178 0.20 -19.46 -2.75
C PRO A 178 -0.63 -20.28 -1.74
N SER A 179 -0.53 -20.00 -0.42
CA SER A 179 -1.33 -20.69 0.60
C SER A 179 -2.84 -20.49 0.47
N ALA A 180 -3.27 -19.49 -0.30
CA ALA A 180 -4.69 -19.13 -0.43
C ALA A 180 -5.28 -19.38 -1.84
N LEU A 181 -4.53 -19.99 -2.76
CA LEU A 181 -5.00 -20.24 -4.13
C LEU A 181 -6.19 -21.20 -4.19
N ASP A 182 -6.25 -22.17 -3.28
CA ASP A 182 -7.31 -23.17 -3.17
C ASP A 182 -8.53 -22.69 -2.37
N PHE A 183 -8.53 -21.46 -1.87
CA PHE A 183 -9.58 -20.96 -0.99
C PHE A 183 -10.82 -20.51 -1.78
N ASP A 184 -11.87 -21.29 -1.69
CA ASP A 184 -13.20 -20.92 -2.22
C ASP A 184 -13.91 -19.91 -1.31
N LEU A 185 -13.57 -18.63 -1.49
CA LEU A 185 -14.16 -17.52 -0.72
C LEU A 185 -15.68 -17.48 -0.87
N LYS A 186 -16.18 -17.59 -2.10
CA LYS A 186 -17.61 -17.52 -2.40
C LYS A 186 -18.38 -18.70 -1.80
N GLY A 187 -17.90 -19.92 -2.00
CA GLY A 187 -18.49 -21.12 -1.41
C GLY A 187 -18.49 -21.08 0.12
N THR A 188 -17.39 -20.60 0.73
CA THR A 188 -17.29 -20.43 2.19
C THR A 188 -18.35 -19.48 2.73
N ILE A 189 -18.55 -18.31 2.11
CA ILE A 189 -19.56 -17.32 2.50
C ILE A 189 -20.98 -17.89 2.35
N GLN A 190 -21.25 -18.55 1.23
CA GLN A 190 -22.57 -19.14 0.96
C GLN A 190 -22.89 -20.30 1.93
N GLN A 191 -21.92 -21.15 2.20
CA GLN A 191 -22.08 -22.27 3.15
C GLN A 191 -22.29 -21.79 4.59
N ALA A 192 -21.60 -20.72 4.99
CA ALA A 192 -21.75 -20.13 6.32
C ALA A 192 -23.13 -19.52 6.55
N GLY A 193 -23.76 -18.95 5.52
CA GLY A 193 -25.15 -18.48 5.53
C GLY A 193 -25.43 -17.26 6.42
N GLY A 194 -24.39 -16.57 6.92
CA GLY A 194 -24.53 -15.35 7.70
C GLY A 194 -24.86 -14.11 6.84
N TYR A 195 -24.71 -12.93 7.43
CA TYR A 195 -25.08 -11.66 6.79
C TYR A 195 -24.36 -11.43 5.45
N LEU A 196 -23.10 -11.83 5.34
CA LEU A 196 -22.32 -11.71 4.09
C LEU A 196 -22.97 -12.46 2.93
N SER A 197 -23.67 -13.57 3.16
CA SER A 197 -24.27 -14.39 2.09
C SER A 197 -25.29 -13.61 1.23
N THR A 198 -25.86 -12.54 1.78
CA THR A 198 -26.85 -11.69 1.11
C THR A 198 -26.41 -10.23 0.95
N TYR A 199 -25.26 -9.86 1.54
CA TYR A 199 -24.76 -8.49 1.49
C TYR A 199 -24.35 -8.07 0.08
N ARG A 200 -24.67 -6.83 -0.27
CA ARG A 200 -24.24 -6.18 -1.52
C ARG A 200 -23.89 -4.74 -1.25
N GLU A 201 -22.90 -4.24 -1.97
CA GLU A 201 -22.41 -2.88 -1.90
C GLU A 201 -22.28 -2.28 -3.30
N TYR A 202 -22.58 -0.98 -3.44
CA TYR A 202 -22.40 -0.28 -4.70
C TYR A 202 -21.05 0.41 -4.71
N LEU A 203 -20.18 -0.02 -5.62
CA LEU A 203 -18.86 0.57 -5.86
C LEU A 203 -18.86 1.38 -7.16
N ALA A 204 -17.74 2.01 -7.50
CA ALA A 204 -17.62 2.82 -8.72
C ALA A 204 -17.93 2.05 -10.01
N ASP A 205 -17.69 0.74 -10.01
CA ASP A 205 -17.93 -0.18 -11.12
C ASP A 205 -19.24 -1.00 -10.99
N GLY A 206 -20.16 -0.57 -10.09
CA GLY A 206 -21.52 -1.13 -9.93
C GLY A 206 -21.73 -1.94 -8.66
N TRP A 207 -22.86 -2.66 -8.62
CA TRP A 207 -23.23 -3.52 -7.50
C TRP A 207 -22.31 -4.74 -7.40
N LYS A 208 -21.74 -4.96 -6.22
CA LYS A 208 -20.87 -6.09 -5.89
C LYS A 208 -21.50 -6.93 -4.77
N SER A 209 -21.35 -8.23 -4.85
CA SER A 209 -21.59 -9.15 -3.74
C SER A 209 -20.43 -9.07 -2.73
N SER A 210 -20.64 -9.61 -1.53
CA SER A 210 -19.62 -9.58 -0.48
C SER A 210 -18.31 -10.28 -0.87
N ASP A 211 -18.40 -11.42 -1.57
CA ASP A 211 -17.24 -12.16 -2.08
C ASP A 211 -16.49 -11.34 -3.12
N GLU A 212 -17.18 -10.63 -4.02
CA GLU A 212 -16.54 -9.72 -4.99
C GLU A 212 -15.84 -8.55 -4.29
N VAL A 213 -16.45 -7.97 -3.24
CA VAL A 213 -15.84 -6.87 -2.46
C VAL A 213 -14.59 -7.37 -1.73
N ILE A 214 -14.67 -8.49 -1.01
CA ILE A 214 -13.54 -9.04 -0.26
C ILE A 214 -12.40 -9.45 -1.21
N TYR A 215 -12.73 -10.13 -2.33
CA TYR A 215 -11.75 -10.53 -3.33
C TYR A 215 -11.05 -9.32 -3.97
N LYS A 216 -11.82 -8.27 -4.31
CA LYS A 216 -11.27 -7.02 -4.86
C LYS A 216 -10.23 -6.41 -3.90
N VAL A 217 -10.57 -6.25 -2.63
CA VAL A 217 -9.62 -5.72 -1.64
C VAL A 217 -8.41 -6.64 -1.47
N ALA A 218 -8.63 -7.97 -1.48
CA ALA A 218 -7.56 -8.96 -1.36
C ALA A 218 -6.54 -8.86 -2.48
N VAL A 219 -6.96 -8.82 -3.74
CA VAL A 219 -6.04 -8.77 -4.90
C VAL A 219 -5.39 -7.41 -5.07
N GLU A 220 -6.10 -6.32 -4.82
CA GLU A 220 -5.58 -4.96 -4.92
C GLU A 220 -4.44 -4.71 -3.93
N ASN A 221 -4.58 -5.22 -2.71
CA ASN A 221 -3.62 -5.00 -1.63
C ASN A 221 -2.67 -6.18 -1.41
N SER A 222 -2.88 -7.28 -2.13
CA SER A 222 -2.18 -8.55 -1.95
C SER A 222 -2.26 -9.08 -0.52
N ILE A 223 -3.47 -9.08 0.05
CA ILE A 223 -3.79 -9.59 1.40
C ILE A 223 -4.63 -10.86 1.30
N ASN A 224 -4.34 -11.85 2.14
CA ASN A 224 -5.00 -13.15 2.15
C ASN A 224 -6.52 -13.01 2.39
N PRO A 225 -7.39 -13.51 1.50
CA PRO A 225 -8.85 -13.40 1.67
C PRO A 225 -9.39 -14.16 2.88
N ARG A 226 -8.73 -15.23 3.36
CA ARG A 226 -9.08 -15.89 4.64
C ARG A 226 -8.95 -14.92 5.80
N LEU A 227 -7.87 -14.12 5.83
CA LEU A 227 -7.65 -13.12 6.87
C LEU A 227 -8.75 -12.06 6.87
N LEU A 228 -9.11 -11.53 5.70
CA LEU A 228 -10.16 -10.52 5.57
C LEU A 228 -11.51 -11.05 6.06
N LEU A 229 -11.85 -12.28 5.68
CA LEU A 229 -13.10 -12.92 6.11
C LEU A 229 -13.13 -13.18 7.63
N ALA A 230 -12.00 -13.62 8.21
CA ALA A 230 -11.88 -13.81 9.66
C ALA A 230 -11.97 -12.48 10.43
N LEU A 231 -11.41 -11.38 9.92
CA LEU A 231 -11.51 -10.06 10.54
C LEU A 231 -12.97 -9.58 10.59
N VAL A 232 -13.74 -9.79 9.51
CA VAL A 232 -15.16 -9.44 9.46
C VAL A 232 -15.98 -10.29 10.43
N GLU A 233 -15.67 -11.60 10.54
CA GLU A 233 -16.32 -12.45 11.54
C GLU A 233 -15.99 -12.03 12.96
N TYR A 234 -14.72 -11.78 13.25
CA TYR A 234 -14.28 -11.41 14.60
C TYR A 234 -14.92 -10.11 15.10
N GLN A 235 -15.03 -9.12 14.23
CA GLN A 235 -15.52 -7.80 14.61
C GLN A 235 -17.04 -7.69 14.59
N ALA A 236 -17.72 -8.30 13.61
CA ALA A 236 -19.14 -8.04 13.36
C ALA A 236 -20.02 -9.31 13.24
N HIS A 237 -19.44 -10.50 13.30
CA HIS A 237 -20.14 -11.80 13.16
C HIS A 237 -20.92 -11.94 11.84
N TRP A 238 -20.39 -11.38 10.74
CA TRP A 238 -21.12 -11.36 9.47
C TRP A 238 -21.02 -12.66 8.67
N VAL A 239 -20.02 -13.51 8.97
CA VAL A 239 -19.82 -14.78 8.25
C VAL A 239 -20.83 -15.83 8.67
N TYR A 240 -20.96 -16.07 9.99
CA TYR A 240 -21.86 -17.09 10.55
C TYR A 240 -23.10 -16.51 11.22
N GLY A 241 -23.16 -15.21 11.45
CA GLY A 241 -24.21 -14.53 12.20
C GLY A 241 -24.80 -13.33 11.46
N GLN A 242 -25.34 -12.42 12.26
CA GLN A 242 -25.97 -11.18 11.82
C GLN A 242 -25.39 -10.00 12.62
N PRO A 243 -25.30 -8.78 12.04
CA PRO A 243 -24.91 -7.60 12.79
C PRO A 243 -25.87 -7.36 13.96
N ARG A 244 -25.32 -7.07 15.13
CA ARG A 244 -26.07 -6.85 16.37
C ARG A 244 -26.71 -5.47 16.47
N ASN A 245 -26.19 -4.52 15.71
CA ASN A 245 -26.62 -3.13 15.72
C ASN A 245 -26.22 -2.41 14.42
N LEU A 246 -26.73 -1.17 14.23
CA LEU A 246 -26.46 -0.38 13.02
C LEU A 246 -24.98 0.03 12.87
N ALA A 247 -24.24 0.16 13.97
CA ALA A 247 -22.82 0.48 13.86
C ALA A 247 -22.02 -0.68 13.25
N GLU A 248 -22.38 -1.93 13.56
CA GLU A 248 -21.79 -3.11 12.93
C GLU A 248 -22.18 -3.25 11.46
N VAL A 249 -23.38 -2.80 11.06
CA VAL A 249 -23.80 -2.74 9.65
C VAL A 249 -22.95 -1.72 8.88
N ASP A 250 -22.71 -0.57 9.47
CA ASP A 250 -22.03 0.54 8.81
C ASP A 250 -20.50 0.40 8.88
N TYR A 251 -19.98 -0.18 9.97
CA TYR A 251 -18.56 -0.26 10.30
C TYR A 251 -18.16 -1.68 10.76
N PRO A 252 -18.20 -2.68 9.85
CA PRO A 252 -17.99 -4.09 10.21
C PRO A 252 -16.61 -4.42 10.79
N LEU A 253 -15.62 -3.55 10.67
CA LEU A 253 -14.31 -3.72 11.34
C LEU A 253 -14.11 -2.81 12.55
N GLY A 254 -15.14 -2.05 12.94
CA GLY A 254 -15.09 -1.22 14.15
C GLY A 254 -14.39 0.13 13.97
N MET A 255 -13.92 0.49 12.77
CA MET A 255 -13.37 1.81 12.49
C MET A 255 -14.52 2.81 12.25
N ILE A 256 -14.99 3.44 13.33
CA ILE A 256 -16.12 4.37 13.31
C ILE A 256 -15.67 5.72 12.76
N ASN A 257 -15.82 5.90 11.47
CA ASN A 257 -15.59 7.14 10.75
C ASN A 257 -16.55 7.18 9.56
N PHE A 258 -17.31 8.28 9.42
CA PHE A 258 -18.31 8.42 8.36
C PHE A 258 -17.77 8.16 6.94
N GLU A 259 -16.53 8.57 6.67
CA GLU A 259 -15.86 8.34 5.39
C GLU A 259 -15.49 6.89 5.14
N LYS A 260 -15.38 6.08 6.20
CA LYS A 260 -15.00 4.67 6.16
C LYS A 260 -16.23 3.73 6.25
N LYS A 261 -17.43 4.23 5.98
CA LYS A 261 -18.65 3.45 6.00
C LYS A 261 -18.70 2.45 4.83
N GLY A 262 -19.13 1.21 5.11
CA GLY A 262 -19.26 0.12 4.14
C GLY A 262 -18.11 -0.88 4.18
N LEU A 263 -18.37 -2.10 3.66
CA LEU A 263 -17.42 -3.21 3.73
C LEU A 263 -16.12 -2.91 2.99
N TYR A 264 -16.21 -2.39 1.76
CA TYR A 264 -15.03 -2.08 0.96
C TYR A 264 -14.09 -1.09 1.66
N LYS A 265 -14.63 0.02 2.17
CA LYS A 265 -13.82 1.06 2.85
C LYS A 265 -13.26 0.61 4.18
N GLN A 266 -14.02 -0.21 4.93
CA GLN A 266 -13.56 -0.79 6.19
C GLN A 266 -12.40 -1.76 5.96
N LEU A 267 -12.53 -2.65 4.98
CA LEU A 267 -11.48 -3.57 4.59
C LEU A 267 -10.26 -2.82 4.03
N SER A 268 -10.46 -1.82 3.16
CA SER A 268 -9.36 -0.99 2.62
C SER A 268 -8.56 -0.31 3.72
N TRP A 269 -9.24 0.19 4.77
CA TRP A 269 -8.55 0.74 5.94
C TRP A 269 -7.76 -0.34 6.70
N ALA A 270 -8.35 -1.50 6.93
CA ALA A 270 -7.68 -2.58 7.68
C ALA A 270 -6.44 -3.11 6.96
N VAL A 271 -6.53 -3.34 5.64
CA VAL A 271 -5.38 -3.80 4.84
C VAL A 271 -4.25 -2.79 4.80
N GLN A 272 -4.56 -1.49 4.85
CA GLN A 272 -3.58 -0.44 5.01
C GLN A 272 -2.83 -0.57 6.34
N GLN A 273 -3.55 -0.79 7.46
CA GLN A 273 -2.90 -1.00 8.76
C GLN A 273 -2.04 -2.29 8.78
N LEU A 274 -2.55 -3.38 8.19
CA LEU A 274 -1.78 -4.62 8.03
C LEU A 274 -0.49 -4.39 7.23
N SER A 275 -0.57 -3.66 6.12
CA SER A 275 0.58 -3.33 5.27
C SER A 275 1.61 -2.46 5.99
N ILE A 276 1.18 -1.44 6.74
CA ILE A 276 2.08 -0.61 7.56
C ILE A 276 2.84 -1.48 8.57
N GLY A 277 2.12 -2.37 9.28
CA GLY A 277 2.74 -3.29 10.24
C GLY A 277 3.73 -4.24 9.58
N TYR A 278 3.29 -4.94 8.53
CA TYR A 278 4.06 -5.97 7.82
C TYR A 278 5.35 -5.40 7.20
N TYR A 279 5.21 -4.42 6.31
CA TYR A 279 6.34 -3.85 5.57
C TYR A 279 7.19 -2.91 6.41
N GLY A 280 6.59 -2.24 7.40
CA GLY A 280 7.34 -1.47 8.40
C GLY A 280 8.29 -2.34 9.22
N TRP A 281 7.86 -3.55 9.59
CA TRP A 281 8.70 -4.54 10.25
C TRP A 281 9.78 -5.11 9.34
N ARG A 282 9.42 -5.51 8.11
CA ARG A 282 10.38 -6.01 7.09
C ARG A 282 11.54 -5.03 6.88
N ASN A 283 11.24 -3.74 6.84
CA ASN A 283 12.24 -2.69 6.60
C ASN A 283 12.98 -2.20 7.84
N GLY A 284 12.62 -2.66 9.05
CA GLY A 284 13.16 -2.13 10.28
C GLY A 284 12.74 -0.68 10.58
N ILE A 285 11.65 -0.18 9.96
CA ILE A 285 11.11 1.16 10.23
C ILE A 285 10.22 1.16 11.47
N LEU A 286 9.42 0.10 11.65
CA LEU A 286 8.48 -0.05 12.75
C LEU A 286 9.11 -0.90 13.86
N THR A 287 9.29 -0.32 15.05
CA THR A 287 9.79 -1.03 16.24
C THR A 287 8.85 -0.91 17.44
N GLU A 288 7.84 -0.10 17.35
CA GLU A 288 6.83 0.11 18.39
C GLU A 288 5.45 0.32 17.78
N VAL A 289 4.41 0.01 18.54
CA VAL A 289 3.02 0.35 18.20
C VAL A 289 2.52 1.42 19.16
N GLN A 290 1.68 2.33 18.65
CA GLN A 290 1.03 3.36 19.42
C GLN A 290 -0.47 3.10 19.44
N PHE A 291 -1.07 3.13 20.63
CA PHE A 291 -2.51 2.96 20.85
C PHE A 291 -3.27 4.29 20.76
N SER A 292 -4.59 4.20 20.70
CA SER A 292 -5.48 5.37 20.62
C SER A 292 -5.39 6.30 21.84
N ASP A 293 -4.99 5.80 23.00
CA ASP A 293 -4.77 6.57 24.23
C ASP A 293 -3.39 7.24 24.29
N GLY A 294 -2.57 7.08 23.24
CA GLY A 294 -1.21 7.60 23.15
C GLY A 294 -0.14 6.73 23.81
N SER A 295 -0.52 5.66 24.52
CA SER A 295 0.45 4.71 25.07
C SER A 295 1.21 4.01 23.95
N ARG A 296 2.43 3.51 24.25
CA ARG A 296 3.30 2.85 23.27
C ARG A 296 3.85 1.56 23.83
N VAL A 297 4.02 0.58 22.97
CA VAL A 297 4.64 -0.70 23.30
C VAL A 297 5.70 -1.01 22.26
N ARG A 298 6.93 -1.26 22.71
CA ARG A 298 7.98 -1.76 21.83
C ARG A 298 7.67 -3.21 21.46
N LEU A 299 7.74 -3.51 20.17
CA LEU A 299 7.52 -4.85 19.64
C LEU A 299 8.64 -5.81 20.05
N ALA A 300 8.32 -7.05 20.33
CA ALA A 300 9.31 -8.08 20.61
C ALA A 300 10.13 -8.38 19.34
N PRO A 301 11.48 -8.33 19.39
CA PRO A 301 12.30 -8.32 18.19
C PRO A 301 12.33 -9.66 17.44
N GLY A 302 11.89 -10.75 18.06
CA GLY A 302 11.79 -12.08 17.46
C GLY A 302 10.49 -12.37 16.70
N LEU A 303 9.59 -11.39 16.57
CA LEU A 303 8.35 -11.56 15.83
C LEU A 303 8.60 -11.67 14.32
N ASN A 304 7.74 -12.43 13.61
CA ASN A 304 7.65 -12.38 12.16
C ASN A 304 6.78 -11.20 11.69
N ALA A 305 6.87 -10.85 10.41
CA ALA A 305 6.12 -9.72 9.85
C ALA A 305 4.60 -9.91 9.94
N GLY A 306 4.12 -11.15 9.81
CA GLY A 306 2.71 -11.50 9.96
C GLY A 306 2.15 -11.19 11.34
N SER A 307 2.88 -11.57 12.39
CA SER A 307 2.47 -11.24 13.78
C SER A 307 2.46 -9.74 14.02
N VAL A 308 3.45 -9.01 13.50
CA VAL A 308 3.51 -7.54 13.65
C VAL A 308 2.38 -6.85 12.89
N ALA A 309 2.00 -7.33 11.71
CA ALA A 309 0.86 -6.82 10.96
C ALA A 309 -0.43 -6.86 11.79
N LEU A 310 -0.71 -7.99 12.45
CA LEU A 310 -1.86 -8.12 13.34
C LEU A 310 -1.73 -7.25 14.59
N GLN A 311 -0.57 -7.28 15.24
CA GLN A 311 -0.33 -6.45 16.42
C GLN A 311 -0.54 -4.97 16.12
N TYR A 312 -0.11 -4.50 14.95
CA TYR A 312 -0.32 -3.12 14.51
C TYR A 312 -1.80 -2.83 14.24
N LEU A 313 -2.50 -3.63 13.42
CA LEU A 313 -3.93 -3.45 13.16
C LEU A 313 -4.74 -3.38 14.45
N PHE A 314 -4.53 -4.35 15.34
CA PHE A 314 -5.30 -4.43 16.59
C PHE A 314 -4.94 -3.32 17.60
N SER A 315 -3.74 -2.74 17.54
CA SER A 315 -3.40 -1.55 18.34
C SER A 315 -4.17 -0.30 17.89
N ARG A 316 -4.67 -0.29 16.63
CA ARG A 316 -5.49 0.81 16.10
C ARG A 316 -6.97 0.66 16.47
N LEU A 317 -7.41 -0.55 16.80
CA LEU A 317 -8.80 -0.88 17.13
C LEU A 317 -9.06 -0.95 18.64
N TYR A 318 -8.07 -1.36 19.42
CA TYR A 318 -8.24 -1.65 20.84
C TYR A 318 -7.24 -0.90 21.72
N PRO A 319 -7.62 -0.53 22.95
CA PRO A 319 -6.66 0.01 23.92
C PRO A 319 -5.70 -1.09 24.39
N GLN A 320 -4.52 -0.69 24.88
CA GLN A 320 -3.45 -1.60 25.27
C GLN A 320 -3.90 -2.70 26.25
N ILE A 321 -4.78 -2.37 27.19
CA ILE A 321 -5.25 -3.31 28.23
C ILE A 321 -6.01 -4.50 27.63
N LEU A 322 -6.71 -4.34 26.52
CA LEU A 322 -7.45 -5.41 25.84
C LEU A 322 -6.63 -6.12 24.77
N TRP A 323 -5.58 -5.49 24.28
CA TRP A 323 -4.83 -5.88 23.08
C TRP A 323 -4.34 -7.34 23.12
N ASN A 324 -3.72 -7.77 24.21
CA ASN A 324 -3.23 -9.15 24.34
C ASN A 324 -4.36 -10.18 24.32
N GLY A 325 -5.49 -9.87 25.01
CA GLY A 325 -6.65 -10.75 25.05
C GLY A 325 -7.36 -10.90 23.72
N VAL A 326 -7.51 -9.79 22.97
CA VAL A 326 -8.16 -9.81 21.65
C VAL A 326 -7.29 -10.49 20.59
N LEU A 327 -5.97 -10.50 20.74
CA LEU A 327 -5.07 -11.22 19.83
C LEU A 327 -5.02 -12.71 20.14
N GLY A 328 -4.53 -13.10 21.31
CA GLY A 328 -4.17 -14.50 21.65
C GLY A 328 -4.97 -15.12 22.78
N GLY A 329 -6.00 -14.45 23.35
CA GLY A 329 -6.84 -14.99 24.41
C GLY A 329 -7.72 -16.18 23.93
N GLU A 330 -8.40 -16.84 24.86
CA GLU A 330 -9.27 -18.01 24.58
C GLU A 330 -10.36 -17.70 23.54
N GLU A 331 -10.87 -16.47 23.52
CA GLU A 331 -11.82 -15.96 22.52
C GLU A 331 -11.17 -14.92 21.61
N GLY A 332 -9.84 -14.93 21.51
CA GLY A 332 -9.07 -14.01 20.70
C GLY A 332 -9.13 -14.33 19.21
N PHE A 333 -8.67 -13.39 18.42
CA PHE A 333 -8.69 -13.47 16.95
C PHE A 333 -7.99 -14.74 16.42
N ILE A 334 -6.85 -15.12 16.97
CA ILE A 334 -6.10 -16.31 16.51
C ILE A 334 -6.89 -17.59 16.73
N LYS A 335 -7.59 -17.72 17.86
CA LYS A 335 -8.45 -18.90 18.13
C LYS A 335 -9.63 -18.98 17.15
N LEU A 336 -10.22 -17.82 16.82
CA LEU A 336 -11.25 -17.78 15.78
C LEU A 336 -10.67 -18.19 14.41
N TYR A 337 -9.51 -17.66 14.05
CA TYR A 337 -8.84 -17.99 12.77
C TYR A 337 -8.56 -19.48 12.65
N GLU A 338 -8.00 -20.09 13.70
CA GLU A 338 -7.76 -21.54 13.77
C GLU A 338 -9.05 -22.34 13.67
N LYS A 339 -10.11 -21.88 14.34
CA LYS A 339 -11.45 -22.52 14.28
C LYS A 339 -12.04 -22.49 12.88
N MET A 340 -11.86 -21.37 12.16
CA MET A 340 -12.40 -21.22 10.80
C MET A 340 -11.62 -22.05 9.76
N TYR A 341 -10.30 -22.10 9.88
CA TYR A 341 -9.44 -22.58 8.79
C TYR A 341 -8.42 -23.66 9.20
N GLY A 342 -8.42 -24.10 10.45
CA GLY A 342 -7.42 -25.04 10.96
C GLY A 342 -6.07 -24.36 11.21
N ASN A 343 -5.02 -25.17 11.39
CA ASN A 343 -3.70 -24.69 11.76
C ASN A 343 -3.02 -23.93 10.61
N PRO A 344 -2.75 -22.61 10.74
CA PRO A 344 -2.13 -21.80 9.70
C PRO A 344 -0.66 -22.16 9.46
N TRP A 345 0.06 -22.58 10.51
CA TRP A 345 1.48 -22.95 10.42
C TRP A 345 1.72 -24.20 9.59
N MET A 346 0.75 -25.14 9.57
CA MET A 346 0.82 -26.32 8.68
C MET A 346 0.70 -25.92 7.20
N ARG A 347 -0.16 -24.94 6.87
CA ARG A 347 -0.26 -24.44 5.49
C ARG A 347 1.00 -23.70 5.08
N ALA A 348 1.56 -22.89 6.01
CA ALA A 348 2.79 -22.14 5.77
C ALA A 348 3.99 -23.03 5.42
N GLN A 349 4.10 -24.21 6.03
CA GLN A 349 5.19 -25.15 5.73
C GLN A 349 5.31 -25.53 4.26
N ALA A 350 4.20 -25.48 3.51
CA ALA A 350 4.20 -25.82 2.09
C ALA A 350 4.66 -24.67 1.17
N VAL A 351 4.63 -23.42 1.66
CA VAL A 351 4.81 -22.23 0.82
C VAL A 351 5.87 -21.25 1.33
N GLU A 352 6.24 -21.32 2.60
CA GLU A 352 7.30 -20.49 3.18
C GLU A 352 8.69 -21.15 3.04
N PRO A 353 9.73 -20.35 2.82
CA PRO A 353 9.78 -18.89 2.83
C PRO A 353 9.19 -18.26 1.55
N LEU A 354 8.40 -17.19 1.70
CA LEU A 354 7.84 -16.48 0.55
C LEU A 354 8.92 -15.86 -0.35
N LEU A 355 9.97 -15.33 0.26
CA LEU A 355 11.14 -14.78 -0.43
C LEU A 355 12.34 -15.71 -0.20
N PRO A 356 12.67 -16.62 -1.14
CA PRO A 356 13.85 -17.47 -1.03
C PRO A 356 15.13 -16.63 -1.12
N VAL A 357 16.18 -17.06 -0.43
CA VAL A 357 17.44 -16.31 -0.28
C VAL A 357 18.14 -16.01 -1.59
N ASN A 358 18.09 -16.95 -2.52
CA ASN A 358 18.73 -16.80 -3.83
C ASN A 358 17.81 -16.11 -4.84
N LEU A 359 16.73 -15.47 -4.37
CA LEU A 359 15.82 -14.77 -5.23
C LEU A 359 16.54 -13.62 -5.93
N THR A 360 16.43 -13.60 -7.24
CA THR A 360 16.93 -12.53 -8.09
C THR A 360 15.78 -11.98 -8.90
N GLN A 361 15.79 -10.67 -9.13
CA GLN A 361 14.87 -10.07 -10.08
C GLN A 361 15.24 -10.52 -11.50
N PRO A 362 14.27 -10.91 -12.35
CA PRO A 362 14.53 -11.13 -13.77
C PRO A 362 14.95 -9.81 -14.45
N GLU A 363 15.54 -9.92 -15.65
CA GLU A 363 15.84 -8.73 -16.45
C GLU A 363 14.55 -8.03 -16.86
N LEU A 364 14.40 -6.80 -16.39
CA LEU A 364 13.27 -5.92 -16.69
C LEU A 364 13.76 -4.71 -17.47
N ILE A 365 12.95 -4.29 -18.44
CA ILE A 365 13.18 -3.06 -19.22
C ILE A 365 12.32 -1.92 -18.73
N LEU A 366 12.64 -0.68 -19.13
CA LEU A 366 11.77 0.48 -18.88
C LEU A 366 10.40 0.28 -19.58
N PRO A 367 9.29 0.72 -18.94
CA PRO A 367 7.91 0.38 -19.37
C PRO A 367 7.40 1.19 -20.56
N PHE A 368 8.26 1.56 -21.52
CA PHE A 368 7.89 2.35 -22.70
C PHE A 368 8.76 2.01 -23.91
N LEU A 369 8.33 2.42 -25.09
CA LEU A 369 8.97 2.09 -26.34
C LEU A 369 10.39 2.67 -26.45
N PRO A 370 11.32 1.96 -27.13
CA PRO A 370 12.65 2.49 -27.44
C PRO A 370 12.59 3.82 -28.20
N GLY A 371 13.52 4.72 -27.90
CA GLY A 371 13.61 6.05 -28.50
C GLY A 371 12.60 7.06 -27.99
N ARG A 372 11.66 6.66 -27.13
CA ARG A 372 10.78 7.60 -26.41
C ARG A 372 11.49 8.15 -25.19
N VAL A 373 11.18 9.40 -24.85
CA VAL A 373 11.69 10.09 -23.66
C VAL A 373 10.52 10.34 -22.74
N TRP A 374 10.55 9.68 -21.58
CA TRP A 374 9.57 9.87 -20.50
C TRP A 374 10.23 10.58 -19.31
N SER A 375 9.43 10.94 -18.31
CA SER A 375 9.91 11.52 -17.06
C SER A 375 9.75 10.51 -15.92
N PHE A 376 10.77 10.39 -15.07
CA PHE A 376 10.68 9.67 -13.80
C PHE A 376 9.98 10.58 -12.78
N THR A 377 8.68 10.37 -12.58
CA THR A 377 7.82 11.28 -11.82
C THR A 377 7.59 10.85 -10.38
N GLY A 378 7.75 9.59 -10.05
CA GLY A 378 7.62 9.07 -8.68
C GLY A 378 8.71 8.07 -8.33
N GLY A 379 9.54 8.41 -7.33
CA GLY A 379 10.46 7.49 -6.66
C GLY A 379 9.71 6.42 -5.84
N PRO A 380 10.42 5.57 -5.10
CA PRO A 380 9.81 4.49 -4.34
C PRO A 380 8.65 4.93 -3.44
N HIS A 381 7.44 4.43 -3.73
CA HIS A 381 6.20 4.73 -3.00
C HIS A 381 5.31 3.50 -2.91
N SER A 382 4.14 3.62 -2.29
CA SER A 382 3.24 2.50 -2.03
C SER A 382 2.80 1.79 -3.33
N ALA A 383 2.85 0.45 -3.32
CA ALA A 383 2.38 -0.35 -4.44
C ALA A 383 0.87 -0.24 -4.69
N TRP A 384 0.10 -0.04 -3.62
CA TRP A 384 -1.34 0.15 -3.66
C TRP A 384 -1.80 0.94 -2.42
N GLY A 385 -2.68 1.92 -2.64
CA GLY A 385 -3.16 2.77 -1.55
C GLY A 385 -2.11 3.77 -1.03
N PRO A 386 -2.45 4.57 -0.01
CA PRO A 386 -1.61 5.69 0.42
C PRO A 386 -0.36 5.29 1.21
N ASP A 387 -0.42 4.20 1.97
CA ASP A 387 0.67 3.73 2.83
C ASP A 387 0.87 2.22 2.67
N GLY A 388 2.08 1.73 2.84
CA GLY A 388 2.40 0.31 2.73
C GLY A 388 3.78 0.06 2.15
N ALA A 389 3.91 -1.02 1.37
CA ALA A 389 5.16 -1.37 0.70
C ALA A 389 5.58 -0.31 -0.31
N ARG A 390 6.71 0.35 -0.12
CA ARG A 390 7.29 1.26 -1.12
C ARG A 390 7.87 0.47 -2.29
N ALA A 391 6.99 -0.21 -3.05
CA ALA A 391 7.37 -1.14 -4.10
C ALA A 391 7.16 -0.59 -5.52
N ALA A 392 6.58 0.60 -5.66
CA ALA A 392 6.21 1.20 -6.93
C ALA A 392 7.12 2.34 -7.38
N LEU A 393 7.12 2.59 -8.68
CA LEU A 393 7.78 3.68 -9.39
C LEU A 393 6.81 4.27 -10.41
N ASP A 394 6.89 5.58 -10.68
CA ASP A 394 6.05 6.26 -11.67
C ASP A 394 6.86 6.82 -12.83
N PHE A 395 6.31 6.63 -14.04
CA PHE A 395 6.86 7.15 -15.28
C PHE A 395 5.76 7.85 -16.09
N ALA A 396 5.97 9.12 -16.46
CA ALA A 396 5.04 9.90 -17.26
C ALA A 396 5.56 10.11 -18.69
N PRO A 397 4.72 9.92 -19.71
CA PRO A 397 5.07 10.25 -21.10
C PRO A 397 5.22 11.78 -21.25
N ALA A 398 5.92 12.20 -22.28
CA ALA A 398 5.93 13.62 -22.67
C ALA A 398 4.50 13.98 -23.12
N SER A 399 3.95 15.04 -22.53
CA SER A 399 2.64 15.57 -22.89
C SER A 399 2.74 17.08 -23.15
N VAL A 400 1.94 17.56 -24.08
CA VAL A 400 1.72 19.00 -24.32
C VAL A 400 0.60 19.55 -23.43
N GLU A 401 -0.21 18.66 -22.87
CA GLU A 401 -1.35 18.98 -22.00
C GLU A 401 -1.05 18.55 -20.57
N THR A 402 -1.58 19.26 -19.61
CA THR A 402 -1.47 18.96 -18.18
C THR A 402 -2.76 18.30 -17.69
N GLY A 403 -2.63 17.40 -16.73
CA GLY A 403 -3.78 16.74 -16.10
C GLY A 403 -3.99 15.30 -16.57
N CYS A 404 -5.24 14.88 -16.57
CA CYS A 404 -5.65 13.50 -16.81
C CYS A 404 -6.15 13.29 -18.24
N GLU A 405 -5.22 13.19 -19.17
CA GLU A 405 -5.49 12.83 -20.57
C GLU A 405 -5.04 11.39 -20.87
N ILE A 406 -5.70 10.72 -21.79
CA ILE A 406 -5.19 9.44 -22.31
C ILE A 406 -4.07 9.76 -23.28
N SER A 407 -2.85 9.31 -22.97
CA SER A 407 -1.69 9.53 -23.81
C SER A 407 -1.78 8.74 -25.12
N ASP A 408 -1.23 9.29 -26.20
CA ASP A 408 -0.99 8.53 -27.44
C ASP A 408 0.26 7.63 -27.35
N ASP A 409 1.11 7.84 -26.37
CA ASP A 409 2.24 6.95 -26.08
C ASP A 409 1.76 5.60 -25.54
N TRP A 410 2.63 4.59 -25.63
CA TRP A 410 2.34 3.24 -25.20
C TRP A 410 3.21 2.84 -24.00
N ALA A 411 2.56 2.33 -22.97
CA ALA A 411 3.22 1.50 -21.98
C ALA A 411 3.53 0.12 -22.59
N THR A 412 4.68 -0.46 -22.23
CA THR A 412 5.13 -1.76 -22.72
C THR A 412 5.39 -2.75 -21.61
N ALA A 413 5.31 -4.04 -21.92
CA ALA A 413 5.64 -5.13 -21.03
C ALA A 413 7.12 -5.07 -20.64
N VAL A 414 7.42 -4.95 -19.35
CA VAL A 414 8.80 -4.92 -18.82
C VAL A 414 9.50 -6.27 -18.91
N ALA A 415 8.74 -7.36 -19.03
CA ALA A 415 9.19 -8.74 -19.23
C ALA A 415 8.15 -9.51 -20.05
N ALA A 416 8.52 -10.69 -20.54
CA ALA A 416 7.55 -11.63 -21.08
C ALA A 416 6.69 -12.22 -19.96
N GLY A 417 5.41 -12.52 -20.25
CA GLY A 417 4.50 -13.10 -19.25
C GLY A 417 3.06 -13.19 -19.74
N LEU A 418 2.21 -13.77 -18.90
CA LEU A 418 0.78 -13.93 -19.11
C LEU A 418 0.02 -12.78 -18.42
N VAL A 419 -0.88 -12.12 -19.14
CA VAL A 419 -1.80 -11.15 -18.53
C VAL A 419 -2.87 -11.92 -17.75
N VAL A 420 -2.78 -11.92 -16.42
CA VAL A 420 -3.67 -12.70 -15.54
C VAL A 420 -4.83 -11.90 -14.98
N ARG A 421 -4.71 -10.57 -14.91
CA ARG A 421 -5.78 -9.70 -14.41
C ARG A 421 -5.78 -8.35 -15.11
N THR A 422 -6.98 -7.87 -15.42
CA THR A 422 -7.24 -6.47 -15.80
C THR A 422 -8.44 -5.95 -14.99
N ASP A 423 -8.39 -4.68 -14.63
CA ASP A 423 -9.49 -3.95 -13.96
C ASP A 423 -9.40 -2.48 -14.41
N THR A 424 -10.24 -1.59 -13.88
CA THR A 424 -10.15 -0.15 -14.16
C THR A 424 -8.74 0.35 -13.89
N GLY A 425 -8.04 0.77 -14.95
CA GLY A 425 -6.66 1.23 -14.89
C GLY A 425 -5.59 0.17 -14.60
N VAL A 426 -5.94 -1.10 -14.44
CA VAL A 426 -5.02 -2.16 -13.97
C VAL A 426 -4.70 -3.15 -15.06
N VAL A 427 -3.42 -3.56 -15.13
CA VAL A 427 -2.94 -4.77 -15.83
C VAL A 427 -1.95 -5.48 -14.89
N VAL A 428 -2.12 -6.79 -14.72
CA VAL A 428 -1.16 -7.62 -13.97
C VAL A 428 -0.59 -8.67 -14.90
N LEU A 429 0.73 -8.71 -14.92
CA LEU A 429 1.52 -9.64 -15.74
C LEU A 429 2.16 -10.67 -14.80
N ASP A 430 1.85 -11.93 -15.02
CA ASP A 430 2.44 -13.10 -14.39
C ASP A 430 3.60 -13.58 -15.24
N LEU A 431 4.82 -13.63 -14.67
CA LEU A 431 6.04 -13.86 -15.44
C LEU A 431 6.37 -15.35 -15.64
N ASP A 432 5.89 -16.24 -14.77
CA ASP A 432 6.10 -17.69 -14.94
C ASP A 432 4.97 -18.37 -15.73
N GLY A 433 3.85 -17.67 -15.93
CA GLY A 433 2.78 -18.07 -16.82
C GLY A 433 1.88 -19.18 -16.26
N ASP A 434 1.88 -19.41 -14.96
CA ASP A 434 1.03 -20.41 -14.31
C ASP A 434 -0.43 -19.97 -14.14
N GLY A 435 -0.71 -18.68 -14.37
CA GLY A 435 -2.04 -18.07 -14.32
C GLY A 435 -2.38 -17.41 -12.99
N TYR A 436 -1.45 -17.35 -12.06
CA TYR A 436 -1.67 -16.79 -10.72
C TYR A 436 -0.69 -15.66 -10.40
N GLU A 437 -1.20 -14.49 -10.07
CA GLU A 437 -0.37 -13.38 -9.59
C GLU A 437 0.15 -13.58 -8.14
N GLN A 438 -0.21 -14.68 -7.51
CA GLN A 438 0.18 -15.08 -6.16
C GLN A 438 1.38 -16.02 -6.12
N THR A 439 1.84 -16.50 -7.25
CA THR A 439 3.00 -17.37 -7.42
C THR A 439 4.08 -16.65 -8.21
N GLY A 440 5.35 -16.97 -7.97
CA GLY A 440 6.45 -16.40 -8.74
C GLY A 440 6.48 -14.86 -8.77
N TRP A 441 7.08 -14.31 -9.84
CA TRP A 441 7.13 -12.88 -10.07
C TRP A 441 5.89 -12.39 -10.81
N ALA A 442 5.23 -11.35 -10.27
CA ALA A 442 4.17 -10.64 -10.97
C ALA A 442 4.44 -9.14 -11.00
N ILE A 443 4.04 -8.49 -12.11
CA ILE A 443 4.19 -7.04 -12.33
C ILE A 443 2.80 -6.41 -12.40
N LEU A 444 2.58 -5.42 -11.56
CA LEU A 444 1.39 -4.55 -11.61
C LEU A 444 1.71 -3.32 -12.45
N TYR A 445 0.83 -3.00 -13.39
CA TYR A 445 0.72 -1.70 -14.04
C TYR A 445 -0.58 -1.05 -13.58
N LEU A 446 -0.52 0.21 -13.14
CA LEU A 446 -1.68 1.01 -12.80
C LEU A 446 -1.75 2.25 -13.70
N HIS A 447 -2.93 2.83 -13.83
CA HIS A 447 -3.25 3.95 -14.71
C HIS A 447 -3.16 3.64 -16.22
N VAL A 448 -3.38 2.38 -16.59
CA VAL A 448 -3.49 1.93 -17.99
C VAL A 448 -4.93 2.18 -18.46
N ALA A 449 -5.11 3.02 -19.48
CA ALA A 449 -6.43 3.32 -20.04
C ALA A 449 -7.17 2.04 -20.49
N SER A 450 -8.48 2.03 -20.36
CA SER A 450 -9.33 0.93 -20.87
C SER A 450 -9.29 0.81 -22.40
N LYS A 451 -9.02 1.94 -23.09
CA LYS A 451 -8.88 2.00 -24.55
C LYS A 451 -7.62 1.27 -25.01
N ASN A 452 -7.78 0.28 -25.89
CA ASN A 452 -6.68 -0.51 -26.48
C ASN A 452 -5.80 -1.25 -25.45
N ARG A 453 -6.28 -1.46 -24.24
CA ARG A 453 -5.58 -2.23 -23.21
C ARG A 453 -5.51 -3.70 -23.60
N VAL A 454 -4.37 -4.34 -23.32
CA VAL A 454 -4.18 -5.79 -23.47
C VAL A 454 -5.23 -6.57 -22.67
N SER A 455 -5.70 -7.69 -23.22
CA SER A 455 -6.74 -8.52 -22.59
C SER A 455 -6.15 -9.60 -21.70
N VAL A 456 -6.90 -10.00 -20.67
CA VAL A 456 -6.59 -11.20 -19.85
C VAL A 456 -6.44 -12.43 -20.75
N GLY A 457 -5.49 -13.31 -20.40
CA GLY A 457 -5.15 -14.52 -21.17
C GLY A 457 -4.18 -14.29 -22.31
N THR A 458 -3.77 -13.03 -22.57
CA THR A 458 -2.76 -12.72 -23.59
C THR A 458 -1.37 -12.99 -23.05
N TRP A 459 -0.57 -13.80 -23.77
CA TRP A 459 0.87 -13.87 -23.55
C TRP A 459 1.56 -12.72 -24.27
N VAL A 460 2.31 -11.91 -23.55
CA VAL A 460 3.09 -10.80 -24.11
C VAL A 460 4.59 -11.11 -24.05
N GLN A 461 5.32 -10.63 -25.05
CA GLN A 461 6.79 -10.62 -25.03
C GLN A 461 7.29 -9.33 -24.36
N GLN A 462 8.51 -9.34 -23.88
CA GLN A 462 9.16 -8.13 -23.37
C GLN A 462 9.17 -7.04 -24.46
N GLY A 463 8.61 -5.87 -24.15
CA GLY A 463 8.48 -4.75 -25.08
C GLY A 463 7.16 -4.70 -25.85
N ASP A 464 6.30 -5.71 -25.77
CA ASP A 464 4.95 -5.68 -26.37
C ASP A 464 4.07 -4.60 -25.71
N LEU A 465 3.08 -4.13 -26.46
CA LEU A 465 2.19 -3.05 -26.03
C LEU A 465 1.21 -3.53 -24.95
N ILE A 466 1.15 -2.81 -23.82
CA ILE A 466 0.23 -3.09 -22.70
C ILE A 466 -1.03 -2.23 -22.81
N GLY A 467 -0.87 -0.94 -23.14
CA GLY A 467 -1.95 0.05 -23.23
C GLY A 467 -1.42 1.46 -23.14
N HIS A 468 -2.34 2.42 -23.05
CA HIS A 468 -1.98 3.84 -23.01
C HIS A 468 -1.92 4.34 -21.56
N PRO A 469 -0.93 5.16 -21.17
CA PRO A 469 -0.95 5.87 -19.90
C PRO A 469 -2.18 6.77 -19.77
N SER A 470 -2.74 6.84 -18.58
CA SER A 470 -3.92 7.64 -18.24
C SER A 470 -3.96 8.00 -16.75
N CYS A 471 -5.14 8.33 -16.23
CA CYS A 471 -5.42 8.40 -14.78
C CYS A 471 -6.49 7.38 -14.34
N GLU A 472 -6.81 6.39 -15.16
CA GLU A 472 -7.79 5.37 -14.79
C GLU A 472 -7.28 4.53 -13.62
N GLY A 473 -8.16 4.20 -12.70
CA GLY A 473 -7.87 3.39 -11.52
C GLY A 473 -7.03 4.13 -10.48
N GLY A 474 -7.50 4.16 -9.25
CA GLY A 474 -6.82 4.83 -8.14
C GLY A 474 -6.83 6.36 -8.25
N THR A 475 -6.07 7.01 -7.37
CA THR A 475 -5.90 8.47 -7.34
C THR A 475 -4.67 8.87 -8.15
N SER A 476 -4.83 9.81 -9.07
CA SER A 476 -3.74 10.34 -9.90
C SER A 476 -3.89 11.84 -10.07
N THR A 477 -2.78 12.57 -10.11
CA THR A 477 -2.72 14.02 -10.38
C THR A 477 -2.40 14.35 -11.83
N GLY A 478 -2.05 13.36 -12.64
CA GLY A 478 -1.70 13.52 -14.05
C GLY A 478 -1.42 12.18 -14.71
N THR A 479 -1.41 12.17 -16.03
CA THR A 479 -1.18 10.97 -16.85
C THR A 479 0.20 10.36 -16.61
N HIS A 480 0.25 9.12 -16.15
CA HIS A 480 1.48 8.35 -15.94
C HIS A 480 1.23 6.84 -15.95
N ILE A 481 2.25 6.05 -15.84
CA ILE A 481 2.22 4.62 -15.49
C ILE A 481 2.88 4.45 -14.14
N HIS A 482 2.12 3.87 -13.22
CA HIS A 482 2.60 3.36 -11.96
C HIS A 482 2.93 1.88 -12.13
N ILE A 483 4.12 1.45 -11.75
CA ILE A 483 4.57 0.07 -11.89
C ILE A 483 5.11 -0.46 -10.57
N ALA A 484 4.64 -1.64 -10.15
CA ALA A 484 5.10 -2.33 -8.95
C ALA A 484 5.32 -3.81 -9.24
N ARG A 485 6.07 -4.48 -8.36
CA ARG A 485 6.36 -5.91 -8.48
C ARG A 485 6.13 -6.65 -7.17
N LYS A 486 5.70 -7.91 -7.28
CA LYS A 486 5.56 -8.82 -6.16
C LYS A 486 6.12 -10.19 -6.48
N TYR A 487 6.45 -10.94 -5.44
CA TYR A 487 6.89 -12.32 -5.54
C TYR A 487 6.13 -13.17 -4.50
N ASN A 488 5.52 -14.27 -4.93
CA ASN A 488 4.66 -15.11 -4.09
C ASN A 488 3.61 -14.29 -3.31
N GLY A 489 3.05 -13.25 -3.94
CA GLY A 489 2.08 -12.34 -3.34
C GLY A 489 2.68 -11.25 -2.42
N GLU A 490 3.94 -11.34 -2.01
CA GLU A 490 4.58 -10.28 -1.21
C GLU A 490 5.09 -9.15 -2.11
N TRP A 491 4.72 -7.90 -1.81
CA TRP A 491 5.26 -6.74 -2.51
C TRP A 491 6.76 -6.62 -2.26
N VAL A 492 7.53 -6.57 -3.34
CA VAL A 492 8.99 -6.43 -3.26
C VAL A 492 9.36 -4.96 -3.34
N LEU A 493 9.97 -4.43 -2.28
CA LEU A 493 10.32 -3.03 -2.19
C LEU A 493 11.17 -2.55 -3.36
N ALA A 494 10.91 -1.33 -3.84
CA ALA A 494 11.66 -0.76 -4.95
C ALA A 494 13.11 -0.44 -4.56
N ASP A 495 13.35 -0.05 -3.30
CA ASP A 495 14.69 0.03 -2.72
C ASP A 495 14.78 -0.93 -1.54
N GLY A 496 15.81 -1.77 -1.49
CA GLY A 496 15.97 -2.78 -0.46
C GLY A 496 16.92 -3.91 -0.88
N PRO A 497 16.78 -5.09 -0.26
CA PRO A 497 17.65 -6.24 -0.55
C PRO A 497 17.53 -6.78 -1.98
N LEU A 498 16.39 -6.54 -2.63
CA LEU A 498 16.09 -6.88 -4.02
C LEU A 498 15.63 -5.62 -4.75
N PRO A 499 16.54 -4.68 -5.09
CA PRO A 499 16.16 -3.39 -5.65
C PRO A 499 15.43 -3.54 -6.99
N PHE A 500 14.50 -2.61 -7.29
CA PHE A 500 13.83 -2.55 -8.59
C PHE A 500 14.81 -2.01 -9.63
N VAL A 501 15.15 -2.83 -10.60
CA VAL A 501 16.08 -2.49 -11.68
C VAL A 501 15.34 -2.59 -13.02
N LEU A 502 15.38 -1.52 -13.81
CA LEU A 502 14.77 -1.40 -15.13
C LEU A 502 15.84 -0.92 -16.14
N ASP A 503 16.17 -1.69 -17.15
CA ASP A 503 17.27 -1.39 -18.11
C ASP A 503 18.60 -1.03 -17.40
N GLY A 504 18.89 -1.67 -16.27
CA GLY A 504 20.07 -1.39 -15.43
C GLY A 504 19.93 -0.16 -14.52
N TRP A 505 18.84 0.59 -14.61
CA TRP A 505 18.52 1.67 -13.67
C TRP A 505 18.00 1.10 -12.36
N ARG A 506 18.74 1.25 -11.28
CA ARG A 506 18.39 0.81 -9.93
C ARG A 506 17.65 1.92 -9.17
N ALA A 507 16.49 1.60 -8.63
CA ALA A 507 15.75 2.50 -7.77
C ALA A 507 16.43 2.67 -6.40
N VAL A 508 16.41 3.91 -5.89
CA VAL A 508 16.90 4.32 -4.57
C VAL A 508 15.83 5.20 -3.93
N ALA A 509 15.38 4.84 -2.72
CA ALA A 509 14.35 5.58 -2.01
C ALA A 509 14.87 6.90 -1.46
N GLY A 510 14.03 7.93 -1.49
CA GLY A 510 14.19 9.16 -0.73
C GLY A 510 13.65 9.01 0.70
N LYS A 511 13.69 10.11 1.44
CA LYS A 511 13.16 10.18 2.81
C LYS A 511 11.65 9.93 2.83
N ASN A 512 10.93 10.62 1.95
CA ASN A 512 9.47 10.53 1.85
C ASN A 512 9.05 9.64 0.66
N PRO A 513 7.81 9.11 0.64
CA PRO A 513 7.24 8.49 -0.55
C PRO A 513 7.31 9.44 -1.76
N TYR A 514 7.45 8.88 -2.96
CA TYR A 514 7.64 9.57 -4.25
C TYR A 514 8.98 10.28 -4.43
N GLU A 515 9.73 10.52 -3.35
CA GLU A 515 11.12 10.98 -3.45
C GLU A 515 12.06 9.80 -3.74
N GLY A 516 13.18 10.10 -4.36
CA GLY A 516 14.21 9.11 -4.65
C GLY A 516 14.82 9.30 -6.02
N SER A 517 15.58 8.32 -6.45
CA SER A 517 16.31 8.39 -7.71
C SER A 517 16.44 7.03 -8.41
N LEU A 518 16.72 7.09 -9.70
CA LEU A 518 17.24 5.98 -10.48
C LEU A 518 18.74 6.18 -10.68
N VAL A 519 19.53 5.14 -10.45
CA VAL A 519 20.99 5.17 -10.54
C VAL A 519 21.47 4.10 -11.51
N LYS A 520 22.31 4.49 -12.49
CA LYS A 520 22.95 3.59 -13.46
C LYS A 520 24.30 4.16 -13.88
N ASP A 521 25.38 3.38 -13.79
CA ASP A 521 26.72 3.71 -14.27
C ASP A 521 27.21 5.12 -13.84
N GLY A 522 26.95 5.48 -12.57
CA GLY A 522 27.29 6.79 -12.01
C GLY A 522 26.34 7.92 -12.38
N GLN A 523 25.36 7.67 -13.26
CA GLN A 523 24.30 8.63 -13.57
C GLN A 523 23.19 8.55 -12.53
N VAL A 524 22.57 9.67 -12.20
CA VAL A 524 21.48 9.80 -11.24
C VAL A 524 20.34 10.62 -11.86
N ILE A 525 19.13 10.07 -11.83
CA ILE A 525 17.90 10.76 -12.22
C ILE A 525 17.02 10.86 -10.99
N ASN A 526 16.78 12.06 -10.48
CA ASN A 526 15.89 12.26 -9.32
C ASN A 526 14.44 12.29 -9.77
N ALA A 527 13.57 11.68 -8.97
CA ALA A 527 12.12 11.74 -9.18
C ALA A 527 11.60 13.14 -8.91
N CYS A 528 10.70 13.61 -9.77
CA CYS A 528 9.92 14.83 -9.52
C CYS A 528 8.59 14.78 -10.28
N THR A 529 7.50 15.00 -9.59
CA THR A 529 6.16 15.20 -10.20
C THR A 529 6.11 16.40 -11.16
N CYS A 530 7.16 17.26 -11.14
CA CYS A 530 7.30 18.44 -12.00
C CYS A 530 7.57 18.12 -13.48
N GLY A 531 7.98 16.90 -13.83
CA GLY A 531 8.28 16.51 -15.22
C GLY A 531 9.40 17.36 -15.85
N SER A 532 10.40 17.82 -15.08
CA SER A 532 11.48 18.68 -15.55
C SER A 532 12.43 17.99 -16.53
N PHE A 533 13.29 18.76 -17.18
CA PHE A 533 14.34 18.20 -18.06
C PHE A 533 15.22 17.18 -17.31
N GLU A 534 15.48 17.40 -16.04
CA GLU A 534 16.36 16.59 -15.19
C GLU A 534 15.76 15.22 -14.82
N THR A 535 14.43 15.06 -14.95
CA THR A 535 13.74 13.79 -14.68
C THR A 535 13.65 12.89 -15.91
N ARG A 536 14.14 13.38 -17.07
CA ARG A 536 14.01 12.66 -18.35
C ARG A 536 14.82 11.40 -18.38
N ILE A 537 14.17 10.34 -18.83
CA ILE A 537 14.75 9.02 -19.03
C ILE A 537 14.32 8.47 -20.39
N SER A 538 15.22 7.80 -21.08
CA SER A 538 14.93 7.16 -22.35
C SER A 538 15.40 5.72 -22.34
N ARG A 539 14.66 4.86 -23.03
CA ARG A 539 15.10 3.53 -23.36
C ARG A 539 15.89 3.58 -24.66
N LEU A 540 17.13 3.11 -24.62
CA LEU A 540 17.96 3.04 -25.82
C LEU A 540 17.38 2.01 -26.80
N ASN A 541 17.49 2.29 -28.09
CA ASN A 541 17.26 1.26 -29.11
C ASN A 541 18.30 0.17 -28.86
N GLY A 542 17.87 -1.07 -28.65
CA GLY A 542 18.78 -2.21 -28.52
C GLY A 542 19.72 -2.21 -29.75
N GLY A 543 20.98 -1.85 -29.53
CA GLY A 543 21.99 -2.07 -30.54
C GLY A 543 22.16 -3.57 -30.72
N ASN A 544 22.03 -4.04 -31.98
CA ASN A 544 22.50 -5.36 -32.36
C ASN A 544 24.00 -5.45 -32.13
#